data_b1584432b6d984cb2eff889294c13b7a
#
_entry.id   b1584432b6d984cb2eff889294c13b7a
#
_cell.length_a   1.000
_cell.length_b   1.000
_cell.length_c   1.000
_cell.angle_alpha   90.00
_cell.angle_beta   90.00
_cell.angle_gamma   90.00
#
_symmetry.space_group_name_H-M   'P 1'
#
loop_
_entity.id
_entity.type
_entity.pdbx_description
1 polymer ?
#
loop_
_entity_poly.entity_id
_entity_poly.type
_entity_poly.pdbx_seq_one_letter_code
_entity_poly.pdbx_strand_id
1 'polypeptide(L)'
;YFPGKKALGLAVVDERVALALRLGVLDALNVPADHARPLDALLQLLDQVQGWDEESVRLGCPLNNLMQEMSAVDEVFRLHLTAIVTRWQSRVEALLQLAQARGQLLPAVDCHAAALFIVAAWEGCVSVAKNMRSMPVFVASIEQLKCYIRQLQPD
;
A
#
# COMPACT_ATOMS: atom_id res chain seq x y z
N TYR A 1 28.47 1.47 12.34
CA TYR A 1 28.37 2.52 13.38
C TYR A 1 27.59 3.72 12.84
N PHE A 2 26.58 4.18 13.58
CA PHE A 2 25.77 5.34 13.19
C PHE A 2 26.14 6.54 14.07
N PRO A 3 26.30 7.75 13.50
CA PRO A 3 26.72 8.94 14.24
C PRO A 3 25.65 9.50 15.20
N GLY A 4 24.45 8.90 15.24
CA GLY A 4 23.38 9.28 16.15
C GLY A 4 22.07 8.56 15.89
N LYS A 5 21.09 8.72 16.78
CA LYS A 5 19.77 8.08 16.69
C LYS A 5 19.03 8.41 15.39
N LYS A 6 19.13 9.65 14.89
CA LYS A 6 18.52 10.07 13.63
C LYS A 6 19.07 9.30 12.45
N ALA A 7 20.40 9.16 12.34
CA ALA A 7 21.05 8.41 11.26
C ALA A 7 20.65 6.92 11.29
N LEU A 8 20.57 6.32 12.48
CA LEU A 8 20.08 4.96 12.66
C LEU A 8 18.62 4.84 12.21
N GLY A 9 17.75 5.78 12.61
CA GLY A 9 16.35 5.79 12.23
C GLY A 9 16.15 5.89 10.72
N LEU A 10 16.88 6.76 10.03
CA LEU A 10 16.84 6.88 8.58
C LEU A 10 17.32 5.61 7.88
N ALA A 11 18.40 4.97 8.37
CA ALA A 11 18.85 3.69 7.85
C ALA A 11 17.77 2.59 8.02
N VAL A 12 17.04 2.57 9.14
CA VAL A 12 15.90 1.66 9.33
C VAL A 12 14.80 1.93 8.29
N VAL A 13 14.47 3.20 8.01
CA VAL A 13 13.49 3.55 6.96
C VAL A 13 13.95 3.01 5.60
N ASP A 14 15.17 3.29 5.20
CA ASP A 14 15.66 2.99 3.86
C ASP A 14 15.98 1.49 3.66
N GLU A 15 16.57 0.84 4.67
CA GLU A 15 17.05 -0.54 4.55
C GLU A 15 16.05 -1.59 5.02
N ARG A 16 15.08 -1.24 5.89
CA ARG A 16 14.11 -2.18 6.45
C ARG A 16 12.70 -1.90 5.98
N VAL A 17 12.20 -0.68 6.18
CA VAL A 17 10.81 -0.35 5.82
C VAL A 17 10.63 -0.35 4.31
N ALA A 18 11.53 0.32 3.56
CA ALA A 18 11.48 0.32 2.11
C ALA A 18 11.68 -1.08 1.51
N LEU A 19 12.56 -1.90 2.09
CA LEU A 19 12.77 -3.29 1.66
C LEU A 19 11.53 -4.15 1.92
N ALA A 20 10.93 -4.05 3.11
CA ALA A 20 9.73 -4.81 3.46
C ALA A 20 8.55 -4.47 2.51
N LEU A 21 8.34 -3.18 2.21
CA LEU A 21 7.34 -2.77 1.23
C LEU A 21 7.65 -3.30 -0.17
N ARG A 22 8.92 -3.24 -0.60
CA ARG A 22 9.33 -3.76 -1.90
C ARG A 22 8.99 -5.24 -2.03
N LEU A 23 9.45 -6.07 -1.10
CA LEU A 23 9.26 -7.52 -1.14
C LEU A 23 7.80 -7.93 -0.92
N GLY A 24 7.10 -7.25 -0.02
CA GLY A 24 5.72 -7.60 0.36
C GLY A 24 4.65 -7.02 -0.57
N VAL A 25 4.94 -5.92 -1.27
CA VAL A 25 3.94 -5.19 -2.06
C VAL A 25 4.40 -4.90 -3.48
N LEU A 26 5.53 -4.17 -3.65
CA LEU A 26 5.88 -3.63 -4.95
C LEU A 26 6.26 -4.72 -5.96
N ASP A 27 6.94 -5.79 -5.50
CA ASP A 27 7.33 -6.91 -6.36
C ASP A 27 6.09 -7.70 -6.82
N ALA A 28 5.08 -7.88 -5.98
CA ALA A 28 3.81 -8.50 -6.32
C ALA A 28 3.00 -7.70 -7.36
N LEU A 29 3.12 -6.38 -7.36
CA LEU A 29 2.45 -5.48 -8.30
C LEU A 29 3.27 -5.21 -9.57
N ASN A 30 4.48 -5.77 -9.67
CA ASN A 30 5.35 -5.61 -10.84
C ASN A 30 5.01 -6.66 -11.91
N VAL A 31 3.87 -6.51 -12.55
CA VAL A 31 3.43 -7.43 -13.61
C VAL A 31 4.04 -7.06 -14.96
N PRO A 32 4.30 -8.06 -15.85
CA PRO A 32 4.75 -7.79 -17.21
C PRO A 32 3.72 -6.97 -18.01
N ALA A 33 4.20 -6.21 -19.01
CA ALA A 33 3.33 -5.41 -19.84
C ALA A 33 2.31 -6.24 -20.65
N ASP A 34 2.58 -7.51 -20.88
CA ASP A 34 1.69 -8.47 -21.55
C ASP A 34 0.78 -9.26 -20.60
N HIS A 35 0.83 -8.97 -19.29
CA HIS A 35 -0.01 -9.66 -18.29
C HIS A 35 -1.49 -9.55 -18.66
N ALA A 36 -2.18 -10.68 -18.74
CA ALA A 36 -3.55 -10.74 -19.26
C ALA A 36 -4.57 -9.99 -18.39
N ARG A 37 -4.40 -10.04 -17.06
CA ARG A 37 -5.34 -9.49 -16.07
C ARG A 37 -4.59 -8.75 -14.96
N PRO A 38 -4.07 -7.54 -15.22
CA PRO A 38 -3.23 -6.82 -14.26
C PRO A 38 -3.92 -6.53 -12.91
N LEU A 39 -5.24 -6.28 -12.88
CA LEU A 39 -5.96 -6.04 -11.63
C LEU A 39 -6.01 -7.27 -10.71
N ASP A 40 -5.92 -8.48 -11.27
CA ASP A 40 -5.90 -9.69 -10.45
C ASP A 40 -4.68 -9.72 -9.51
N ALA A 41 -3.54 -9.15 -9.93
CA ALA A 41 -2.36 -9.05 -9.08
C ALA A 41 -2.62 -8.19 -7.82
N LEU A 42 -3.33 -7.07 -7.98
CA LEU A 42 -3.71 -6.21 -6.85
C LEU A 42 -4.73 -6.89 -5.93
N LEU A 43 -5.75 -7.54 -6.49
CA LEU A 43 -6.76 -8.26 -5.71
C LEU A 43 -6.15 -9.46 -4.96
N GLN A 44 -5.27 -10.24 -5.59
CA GLN A 44 -4.54 -11.34 -4.95
C GLN A 44 -3.65 -10.86 -3.82
N LEU A 45 -2.98 -9.71 -4.00
CA LEU A 45 -2.18 -9.12 -2.94
C LEU A 45 -3.04 -8.71 -1.74
N LEU A 46 -4.22 -8.13 -1.98
CA LEU A 46 -5.18 -7.81 -0.92
C LEU A 46 -5.75 -9.06 -0.23
N ASP A 47 -5.93 -10.17 -0.97
CA ASP A 47 -6.31 -11.46 -0.37
C ASP A 47 -5.22 -11.98 0.58
N GLN A 48 -3.93 -11.84 0.20
CA GLN A 48 -2.81 -12.21 1.07
C GLN A 48 -2.76 -11.33 2.32
N VAL A 49 -2.97 -10.02 2.18
CA VAL A 49 -3.03 -9.07 3.31
C VAL A 49 -4.20 -9.38 4.22
N GLN A 50 -5.36 -9.70 3.67
CA GLN A 50 -6.54 -10.09 4.45
C GLN A 50 -6.31 -11.35 5.30
N GLY A 51 -5.38 -12.21 4.88
CA GLY A 51 -4.94 -13.39 5.61
C GLY A 51 -3.89 -13.14 6.70
N TRP A 52 -3.57 -11.90 7.03
CA TRP A 52 -2.64 -11.59 8.12
C TRP A 52 -3.15 -12.09 9.45
N ASP A 53 -2.23 -12.50 10.34
CA ASP A 53 -2.55 -12.91 11.70
C ASP A 53 -2.79 -11.72 12.64
N GLU A 54 -3.31 -12.00 13.82
CA GLU A 54 -3.60 -10.99 14.84
C GLU A 54 -2.37 -10.17 15.25
N GLU A 55 -1.19 -10.79 15.27
CA GLU A 55 0.05 -10.12 15.63
C GLU A 55 0.46 -9.09 14.56
N SER A 56 0.36 -9.45 13.29
CA SER A 56 0.62 -8.55 12.16
C SER A 56 -0.32 -7.35 12.17
N VAL A 57 -1.61 -7.56 12.41
CA VAL A 57 -2.60 -6.48 12.52
C VAL A 57 -2.34 -5.61 13.75
N ARG A 58 -1.98 -6.22 14.90
CA ARG A 58 -1.64 -5.51 16.13
C ARG A 58 -0.42 -4.60 15.97
N LEU A 59 0.59 -5.03 15.24
CA LEU A 59 1.79 -4.23 14.94
C LEU A 59 1.50 -3.16 13.89
N GLY A 60 0.62 -3.45 12.94
CA GLY A 60 0.28 -2.55 11.85
C GLY A 60 1.39 -2.40 10.80
N CYS A 61 1.21 -1.48 9.87
CA CYS A 61 2.20 -1.18 8.85
C CYS A 61 3.34 -0.32 9.42
N PRO A 62 4.61 -0.79 9.37
CA PRO A 62 5.74 0.01 9.85
C PRO A 62 5.89 1.36 9.15
N LEU A 63 5.59 1.43 7.85
CA LEU A 63 5.62 2.67 7.09
C LEU A 63 4.60 3.67 7.64
N ASN A 64 3.36 3.25 7.82
CA ASN A 64 2.30 4.11 8.34
C ASN A 64 2.57 4.55 9.78
N ASN A 65 3.05 3.66 10.63
CA ASN A 65 3.43 4.00 12.00
C ASN A 65 4.46 5.15 12.01
N LEU A 66 5.51 5.03 11.19
CA LEU A 66 6.55 6.06 11.10
C LEU A 66 6.03 7.35 10.46
N MET A 67 5.16 7.28 9.47
CA MET A 67 4.53 8.48 8.88
C MET A 67 3.76 9.26 9.94
N GLN A 68 2.96 8.60 10.76
CA GLN A 68 2.18 9.24 11.81
C GLN A 68 3.05 9.86 12.91
N GLU A 69 4.14 9.21 13.28
CA GLU A 69 5.02 9.67 14.35
C GLU A 69 6.01 10.75 13.89
N MET A 70 6.57 10.62 12.69
CA MET A 70 7.75 11.40 12.30
C MET A 70 7.46 12.51 11.30
N SER A 71 6.40 12.43 10.50
CA SER A 71 6.19 13.39 9.40
C SER A 71 5.96 14.83 9.89
N ALA A 72 5.37 15.01 11.06
CA ALA A 72 5.17 16.34 11.65
C ALA A 72 6.38 16.84 12.48
N VAL A 73 7.34 15.96 12.78
CA VAL A 73 8.44 16.21 13.72
C VAL A 73 9.77 16.45 13.02
N ASP A 74 10.04 15.74 11.93
CA ASP A 74 11.32 15.80 11.24
C ASP A 74 11.14 15.76 9.70
N GLU A 75 11.55 16.84 9.04
CA GLU A 75 11.39 17.02 7.60
C GLU A 75 12.19 15.98 6.78
N VAL A 76 13.35 15.55 7.26
CA VAL A 76 14.15 14.54 6.56
C VAL A 76 13.44 13.19 6.57
N PHE A 77 12.89 12.77 7.72
CA PHE A 77 12.05 11.59 7.79
C PHE A 77 10.83 11.71 6.88
N ARG A 78 10.13 12.84 6.92
CA ARG A 78 8.97 13.09 6.05
C ARG A 78 9.31 12.87 4.58
N LEU A 79 10.42 13.41 4.10
CA LEU A 79 10.85 13.26 2.70
C LEU A 79 11.17 11.80 2.33
N HIS A 80 11.88 11.06 3.18
CA HIS A 80 12.18 9.64 2.95
C HIS A 80 10.89 8.80 2.92
N LEU A 81 10.00 9.01 3.88
CA LEU A 81 8.72 8.28 3.93
C LEU A 81 7.81 8.64 2.74
N THR A 82 7.77 9.92 2.34
CA THR A 82 7.04 10.36 1.14
C THR A 82 7.55 9.66 -0.11
N ALA A 83 8.86 9.53 -0.27
CA ALA A 83 9.43 8.83 -1.43
C ALA A 83 8.99 7.35 -1.50
N ILE A 84 8.86 6.69 -0.35
CA ILE A 84 8.39 5.29 -0.28
C ILE A 84 6.91 5.19 -0.67
N VAL A 85 6.04 6.05 -0.11
CA VAL A 85 4.60 6.10 -0.43
C VAL A 85 4.37 6.42 -1.90
N THR A 86 5.09 7.42 -2.43
CA THR A 86 5.00 7.81 -3.85
C THR A 86 5.35 6.65 -4.77
N ARG A 87 6.36 5.86 -4.41
CA ARG A 87 6.76 4.67 -5.17
C ARG A 87 5.67 3.61 -5.17
N TRP A 88 5.01 3.39 -4.03
CA TRP A 88 3.86 2.49 -3.93
C TRP A 88 2.69 2.98 -4.78
N GLN A 89 2.29 4.24 -4.61
CA GLN A 89 1.23 4.86 -5.41
C GLN A 89 1.51 4.72 -6.91
N SER A 90 2.72 5.07 -7.36
CA SER A 90 3.10 4.97 -8.78
C SER A 90 3.03 3.54 -9.31
N ARG A 91 3.32 2.53 -8.49
CA ARG A 91 3.19 1.12 -8.87
C ARG A 91 1.74 0.71 -9.05
N VAL A 92 0.86 1.11 -8.13
CA VAL A 92 -0.59 0.89 -8.26
C VAL A 92 -1.15 1.62 -9.48
N GLU A 93 -0.77 2.89 -9.69
CA GLU A 93 -1.18 3.68 -10.84
C GLU A 93 -0.81 3.02 -12.17
N ALA A 94 0.45 2.58 -12.32
CA ALA A 94 0.92 1.91 -13.53
C ALA A 94 0.11 0.62 -13.81
N LEU A 95 -0.26 -0.12 -12.77
CA LEU A 95 -1.09 -1.32 -12.90
C LEU A 95 -2.52 -0.97 -13.33
N LEU A 96 -3.12 0.09 -12.77
CA LEU A 96 -4.44 0.58 -13.19
C LEU A 96 -4.43 1.08 -14.63
N GLN A 97 -3.39 1.83 -15.04
CA GLN A 97 -3.22 2.29 -16.42
C GLN A 97 -3.08 1.12 -17.40
N LEU A 98 -2.33 0.08 -17.03
CA LEU A 98 -2.23 -1.14 -17.84
C LEU A 98 -3.58 -1.84 -17.99
N ALA A 99 -4.36 -1.95 -16.91
CA ALA A 99 -5.71 -2.51 -16.95
C ALA A 99 -6.66 -1.67 -17.82
N GLN A 100 -6.58 -0.34 -17.72
CA GLN A 100 -7.39 0.58 -18.53
C GLN A 100 -7.04 0.48 -20.02
N ALA A 101 -5.77 0.41 -20.37
CA ALA A 101 -5.31 0.23 -21.76
C ALA A 101 -5.80 -1.11 -22.36
N ARG A 102 -6.14 -2.09 -21.53
CA ARG A 102 -6.69 -3.40 -21.93
C ARG A 102 -8.22 -3.47 -21.89
N GLY A 103 -8.90 -2.36 -21.59
CA GLY A 103 -10.36 -2.31 -21.46
C GLY A 103 -10.90 -3.04 -20.22
N GLN A 104 -10.06 -3.31 -19.23
CA GLN A 104 -10.43 -3.98 -17.98
C GLN A 104 -10.74 -2.98 -16.85
N LEU A 105 -10.59 -1.69 -17.11
CA LEU A 105 -10.96 -0.60 -16.23
C LEU A 105 -11.83 0.38 -17.01
N LEU A 106 -12.82 0.97 -16.35
CA LEU A 106 -13.69 1.99 -16.97
C LEU A 106 -12.84 3.17 -17.49
N PRO A 107 -13.09 3.63 -18.73
CA PRO A 107 -12.30 4.73 -19.32
C PRO A 107 -12.34 6.04 -18.52
N ALA A 108 -13.43 6.26 -17.75
CA ALA A 108 -13.61 7.45 -16.93
C ALA A 108 -12.82 7.44 -15.63
N VAL A 109 -12.14 6.33 -15.27
CA VAL A 109 -11.37 6.24 -14.03
C VAL A 109 -10.10 7.07 -14.15
N ASP A 110 -9.91 8.02 -13.24
CA ASP A 110 -8.65 8.69 -13.01
C ASP A 110 -7.71 7.72 -12.26
N CYS A 111 -6.78 7.09 -12.99
CA CYS A 111 -5.87 6.09 -12.42
C CYS A 111 -4.95 6.67 -11.35
N HIS A 112 -4.56 7.95 -11.43
CA HIS A 112 -3.75 8.61 -10.42
C HIS A 112 -4.52 8.79 -9.12
N ALA A 113 -5.72 9.37 -9.18
CA ALA A 113 -6.57 9.57 -8.02
C ALA A 113 -7.01 8.24 -7.39
N ALA A 114 -7.35 7.24 -8.21
CA ALA A 114 -7.70 5.91 -7.75
C ALA A 114 -6.53 5.22 -7.02
N ALA A 115 -5.31 5.32 -7.56
CA ALA A 115 -4.12 4.75 -6.92
C ALA A 115 -3.84 5.41 -5.57
N LEU A 116 -3.94 6.74 -5.48
CA LEU A 116 -3.81 7.46 -4.22
C LEU A 116 -4.84 6.99 -3.18
N PHE A 117 -6.10 6.89 -3.60
CA PHE A 117 -7.18 6.41 -2.72
C PHE A 117 -6.95 4.97 -2.25
N ILE A 118 -6.54 4.06 -3.15
CA ILE A 118 -6.27 2.65 -2.80
C ILE A 118 -5.18 2.56 -1.73
N VAL A 119 -4.07 3.28 -1.89
CA VAL A 119 -2.98 3.28 -0.90
C VAL A 119 -3.44 3.88 0.42
N ALA A 120 -4.15 5.01 0.40
CA ALA A 120 -4.67 5.66 1.60
C ALA A 120 -5.71 4.78 2.33
N ALA A 121 -6.62 4.15 1.59
CA ALA A 121 -7.62 3.25 2.14
C ALA A 121 -6.99 1.99 2.76
N TRP A 122 -6.00 1.39 2.09
CA TRP A 122 -5.26 0.25 2.62
C TRP A 122 -4.62 0.58 3.98
N GLU A 123 -3.86 1.67 4.05
CA GLU A 123 -3.24 2.11 5.30
C GLU A 123 -4.27 2.46 6.37
N GLY A 124 -5.40 3.04 5.97
CA GLY A 124 -6.54 3.30 6.85
C GLY A 124 -7.14 2.02 7.42
N CYS A 125 -7.35 0.98 6.61
CA CYS A 125 -7.85 -0.32 7.04
C CYS A 125 -6.94 -0.92 8.13
N VAL A 126 -5.63 -0.93 7.88
CA VAL A 126 -4.63 -1.45 8.84
C VAL A 126 -4.63 -0.64 10.14
N SER A 127 -4.62 0.70 10.04
CA SER A 127 -4.55 1.58 11.20
C SER A 127 -5.78 1.48 12.10
N VAL A 128 -6.98 1.46 11.50
CA VAL A 128 -8.23 1.36 12.26
C VAL A 128 -8.33 0.01 12.95
N ALA A 129 -8.03 -1.07 12.25
CA ALA A 129 -8.04 -2.43 12.82
C ALA A 129 -7.02 -2.58 13.95
N LYS A 130 -5.80 -2.04 13.79
CA LYS A 130 -4.78 -1.99 14.84
C LYS A 130 -5.29 -1.26 16.08
N ASN A 131 -5.87 -0.07 15.93
CA ASN A 131 -6.38 0.72 17.04
C ASN A 131 -7.54 0.00 17.77
N MET A 132 -8.45 -0.61 17.00
CA MET A 132 -9.59 -1.36 17.54
C MET A 132 -9.23 -2.77 18.03
N ARG A 133 -8.02 -3.27 17.75
CA ARG A 133 -7.57 -4.64 18.03
C ARG A 133 -8.58 -5.67 17.53
N SER A 134 -9.05 -5.53 16.30
CA SER A 134 -10.18 -6.28 15.77
C SER A 134 -9.88 -6.87 14.39
N MET A 135 -9.72 -8.19 14.34
CA MET A 135 -9.62 -8.94 13.09
C MET A 135 -10.89 -8.84 12.22
N PRO A 136 -12.11 -8.92 12.78
CA PRO A 136 -13.31 -8.68 11.97
C PRO A 136 -13.35 -7.32 11.27
N VAL A 137 -12.90 -6.24 11.93
CA VAL A 137 -12.79 -4.92 11.32
C VAL A 137 -11.76 -4.92 10.20
N PHE A 138 -10.61 -5.56 10.41
CA PHE A 138 -9.58 -5.69 9.39
C PHE A 138 -10.11 -6.41 8.14
N VAL A 139 -10.65 -7.60 8.31
CA VAL A 139 -11.17 -8.43 7.21
C VAL A 139 -12.27 -7.69 6.45
N ALA A 140 -13.24 -7.09 7.15
CA ALA A 140 -14.35 -6.36 6.53
C ALA A 140 -13.87 -5.13 5.74
N SER A 141 -12.93 -4.36 6.28
CA SER A 141 -12.43 -3.15 5.62
C SER A 141 -11.60 -3.46 4.38
N ILE A 142 -10.73 -4.49 4.42
CA ILE A 142 -9.99 -4.95 3.23
C ILE A 142 -10.97 -5.48 2.17
N GLU A 143 -12.03 -6.21 2.54
CA GLU A 143 -13.05 -6.65 1.57
C GLU A 143 -13.74 -5.47 0.89
N GLN A 144 -14.06 -4.39 1.63
CA GLN A 144 -14.63 -3.18 1.02
C GLN A 144 -13.66 -2.49 0.07
N LEU A 145 -12.37 -2.48 0.36
CA LEU A 145 -11.36 -1.99 -0.57
C LEU A 145 -11.32 -2.84 -1.86
N LYS A 146 -11.40 -4.17 -1.74
CA LYS A 146 -11.50 -5.05 -2.91
C LYS A 146 -12.80 -4.81 -3.72
N CYS A 147 -13.92 -4.59 -3.03
CA CYS A 147 -15.20 -4.22 -3.68
C CYS A 147 -15.05 -2.91 -4.48
N TYR A 148 -14.44 -1.88 -3.90
CA TYR A 148 -14.15 -0.64 -4.62
C TYR A 148 -13.33 -0.89 -5.90
N ILE A 149 -12.26 -1.67 -5.83
CA ILE A 149 -11.42 -1.98 -6.99
C ILE A 149 -12.22 -2.73 -8.08
N ARG A 150 -13.08 -3.68 -7.68
CA ARG A 150 -13.95 -4.40 -8.63
C ARG A 150 -14.93 -3.47 -9.32
N GLN A 151 -15.48 -2.46 -8.62
CA GLN A 151 -16.40 -1.47 -9.20
C GLN A 151 -15.75 -0.54 -10.24
N LEU A 152 -14.42 -0.49 -10.29
CA LEU A 152 -13.71 0.25 -11.33
C LEU A 152 -13.70 -0.49 -12.68
N GLN A 153 -14.09 -1.76 -12.70
CA GLN A 153 -14.14 -2.61 -13.91
C GLN A 153 -15.47 -2.40 -14.65
N PRO A 154 -15.48 -2.55 -15.97
CA PRO A 154 -16.74 -2.59 -16.72
C PRO A 154 -17.57 -3.83 -16.33
N ASP A 155 -18.89 -3.74 -16.52
CA ASP A 155 -19.86 -4.82 -16.29
C ASP A 155 -19.58 -6.06 -17.17
#